data_a0dd1f119d058fb5256815e32a3680e6
#
_entry.id   a0dd1f119d058fb5256815e32a3680e6
#
_cell.length_a   1.000
_cell.length_b   1.000
_cell.length_c   1.000
_cell.angle_alpha   90.00
_cell.angle_beta   90.00
_cell.angle_gamma   90.00
#
_symmetry.space_group_name_H-M   'P 1'
#
loop_
_entity.id
_entity.type
_entity.pdbx_description
1 polymer ?
#
loop_
_entity_poly.entity_id
_entity_poly.type
_entity_poly.pdbx_seq_one_letter_code
_entity_poly.pdbx_strand_id
1 'polypeptide(L)'
;MSAAPNKKPSLALGLILILLLLAAVIFGGIWVVQAAFTPRMSDAKAAAEAGSTPAKEPTVQAEPVVQEPDPQKQPAQQPAEQTTESRVTLMALGDDLIHNCVYWSAQTPEGGYDFTSFFDDIRPTVQQYDLACINQETILVKDRNLIESYPVFGSPIEVADALADAGFNVVTFASNHCYDKKETGITDTLSYFHETYPEITTLGIHDTEADAAAIPIVEKNGIRIAMLNFTYGLNNSMPEKRWMVDTLSSRETVCGRIEQAKQEADFVIVFPHWGTEDTFSPDNDQLTWAQEMADAGADLIIGGHTHTLQPVELLTAA
;
A
#
# COMPACT_ATOMS: atom_id res chain seq x y z
N MET A 1 72.86 34.93 -3.47
CA MET A 1 71.55 34.57 -3.99
C MET A 1 70.69 34.01 -2.85
N SER A 2 69.82 34.86 -2.28
CA SER A 2 68.99 34.53 -1.12
C SER A 2 67.68 33.99 -1.62
N ALA A 3 67.31 32.75 -1.24
CA ALA A 3 66.06 32.12 -1.60
C ALA A 3 64.92 32.69 -0.71
N ALA A 4 63.81 33.12 -1.35
CA ALA A 4 62.63 33.62 -0.68
C ALA A 4 61.87 32.49 0.05
N PRO A 5 61.28 32.73 1.23
CA PRO A 5 60.58 31.70 1.99
C PRO A 5 59.19 31.39 1.34
N ASN A 6 58.96 30.12 1.08
CA ASN A 6 57.72 29.57 0.57
C ASN A 6 56.66 29.65 1.69
N LYS A 7 55.73 30.61 1.65
CA LYS A 7 54.59 30.72 2.60
C LYS A 7 53.56 29.66 2.28
N LYS A 8 53.45 28.67 3.17
CA LYS A 8 52.30 27.72 3.13
C LYS A 8 51.01 28.50 3.35
N PRO A 9 49.92 28.22 2.60
CA PRO A 9 48.61 28.85 2.81
C PRO A 9 48.13 28.53 4.24
N SER A 10 47.59 29.55 4.92
CA SER A 10 47.11 29.40 6.29
C SER A 10 45.87 28.45 6.32
N LEU A 11 45.80 27.64 7.37
CA LEU A 11 44.66 26.71 7.60
C LEU A 11 43.30 27.41 7.52
N ALA A 12 43.25 28.70 7.93
CA ALA A 12 42.05 29.54 7.84
C ALA A 12 41.59 29.82 6.40
N LEU A 13 42.49 29.98 5.45
CA LEU A 13 42.16 30.23 4.05
C LEU A 13 41.62 28.98 3.39
N GLY A 14 42.10 27.79 3.77
CA GLY A 14 41.57 26.51 3.30
C GLY A 14 40.15 26.24 3.80
N LEU A 15 39.89 26.56 5.09
CA LEU A 15 38.53 26.40 5.66
C LEU A 15 37.51 27.34 5.01
N ILE A 16 37.88 28.58 4.72
CA ILE A 16 37.00 29.55 4.05
C ILE A 16 36.66 29.09 2.62
N LEU A 17 37.63 28.55 1.88
CA LEU A 17 37.41 28.01 0.55
C LEU A 17 36.44 26.79 0.52
N ILE A 18 36.61 25.91 1.51
CA ILE A 18 35.68 24.74 1.66
C ILE A 18 34.25 25.18 1.99
N LEU A 19 34.08 26.15 2.89
CA LEU A 19 32.78 26.70 3.25
C LEU A 19 32.11 27.41 2.07
N LEU A 20 32.86 28.15 1.24
CA LEU A 20 32.34 28.79 0.05
C LEU A 20 31.94 27.78 -1.03
N LEU A 21 32.70 26.69 -1.19
CA LEU A 21 32.36 25.62 -2.12
C LEU A 21 31.07 24.86 -1.68
N LEU A 22 30.93 24.57 -0.37
CA LEU A 22 29.72 23.95 0.18
C LEU A 22 28.50 24.86 0.02
N ALA A 23 28.63 26.16 0.24
CA ALA A 23 27.57 27.13 0.01
C ALA A 23 27.13 27.17 -1.48
N ALA A 24 28.10 27.16 -2.41
CA ALA A 24 27.82 27.15 -3.84
C ALA A 24 27.08 25.88 -4.30
N VAL A 25 27.41 24.71 -3.72
CA VAL A 25 26.70 23.45 -4.02
C VAL A 25 25.28 23.47 -3.46
N ILE A 26 25.08 23.96 -2.23
CA ILE A 26 23.76 24.06 -1.60
C ILE A 26 22.85 25.06 -2.37
N PHE A 27 23.34 26.26 -2.65
CA PHE A 27 22.56 27.27 -3.39
C PHE A 27 22.35 26.91 -4.86
N GLY A 28 23.33 26.30 -5.52
CA GLY A 28 23.20 25.80 -6.88
C GLY A 28 22.17 24.65 -7.00
N GLY A 29 22.18 23.70 -6.03
CA GLY A 29 21.23 22.63 -5.95
C GLY A 29 19.78 23.11 -5.74
N ILE A 30 19.56 24.08 -4.85
CA ILE A 30 18.24 24.68 -4.62
C ILE A 30 17.71 25.38 -5.88
N TRP A 31 18.55 26.07 -6.64
CA TRP A 31 18.13 26.75 -7.87
C TRP A 31 17.74 25.78 -8.98
N VAL A 32 18.45 24.69 -9.15
CA VAL A 32 18.09 23.63 -10.13
C VAL A 32 16.79 22.94 -9.75
N VAL A 33 16.54 22.67 -8.46
CA VAL A 33 15.26 22.08 -8.00
C VAL A 33 14.09 23.04 -8.19
N GLN A 34 14.24 24.33 -7.89
CA GLN A 34 13.17 25.32 -8.13
C GLN A 34 12.86 25.53 -9.61
N ALA A 35 13.85 25.46 -10.51
CA ALA A 35 13.63 25.59 -11.95
C ALA A 35 12.94 24.35 -12.57
N ALA A 36 13.06 23.17 -11.94
CA ALA A 36 12.42 21.94 -12.40
C ALA A 36 10.95 21.81 -11.95
N PHE A 37 10.54 22.52 -10.90
CA PHE A 37 9.20 22.39 -10.29
C PHE A 37 8.26 23.59 -10.51
N THR A 38 8.59 24.57 -11.34
CA THR A 38 7.62 25.61 -11.73
C THR A 38 6.81 25.14 -12.95
N PRO A 39 5.53 24.77 -12.81
CA PRO A 39 4.70 24.48 -13.97
C PRO A 39 4.50 25.78 -14.76
N ARG A 40 4.81 25.76 -16.05
CA ARG A 40 4.47 26.83 -16.99
C ARG A 40 2.94 26.91 -17.08
N MET A 41 2.37 27.91 -16.44
CA MET A 41 0.93 28.22 -16.48
C MET A 41 0.42 28.79 -17.84
N SER A 42 1.13 28.57 -18.97
CA SER A 42 0.71 29.09 -20.29
C SER A 42 -0.12 28.10 -21.10
N ASP A 43 -0.17 26.81 -20.76
CA ASP A 43 -0.81 25.82 -21.65
C ASP A 43 -2.23 25.41 -21.22
N ALA A 44 -2.68 25.86 -20.05
CA ALA A 44 -4.03 25.54 -19.54
C ALA A 44 -5.15 26.47 -20.08
N LYS A 45 -4.82 27.56 -20.76
CA LYS A 45 -5.83 28.55 -21.24
C LYS A 45 -6.28 28.32 -22.69
N ALA A 46 -5.58 27.49 -23.44
CA ALA A 46 -5.90 27.21 -24.86
C ALA A 46 -6.89 26.04 -25.05
N ALA A 47 -7.19 25.26 -24.02
CA ALA A 47 -8.11 24.12 -24.13
C ALA A 47 -9.56 24.38 -23.71
N ALA A 48 -9.88 25.60 -23.23
CA ALA A 48 -11.20 25.96 -22.71
C ALA A 48 -12.09 26.71 -23.71
N GLU A 49 -11.62 27.07 -24.90
CA GLU A 49 -12.38 27.90 -25.85
C GLU A 49 -12.83 27.20 -27.15
N ALA A 50 -12.67 25.90 -27.28
CA ALA A 50 -13.10 25.13 -28.45
C ALA A 50 -14.21 24.14 -28.09
N GLY A 51 -15.47 24.56 -28.13
CA GLY A 51 -16.58 23.60 -28.03
C GLY A 51 -17.92 24.12 -27.54
N SER A 52 -18.47 25.13 -28.18
CA SER A 52 -19.91 25.41 -28.07
C SER A 52 -20.52 25.77 -29.44
N THR A 53 -21.04 24.75 -30.12
CA THR A 53 -21.97 24.95 -31.25
C THR A 53 -23.34 24.44 -30.81
N PRO A 54 -24.42 25.24 -30.92
CA PRO A 54 -25.74 24.80 -30.45
C PRO A 54 -26.36 23.80 -31.42
N ALA A 55 -26.83 22.67 -30.87
CA ALA A 55 -27.60 21.68 -31.59
C ALA A 55 -29.02 22.21 -31.88
N LYS A 56 -29.46 22.06 -33.14
CA LYS A 56 -30.82 22.34 -33.62
C LYS A 56 -31.81 21.32 -33.00
N GLU A 57 -32.94 21.85 -32.53
CA GLU A 57 -34.12 21.06 -32.15
C GLU A 57 -34.67 20.23 -33.32
N PRO A 58 -35.03 18.97 -33.13
CA PRO A 58 -35.77 18.21 -34.15
C PRO A 58 -37.27 18.48 -34.04
N THR A 59 -37.84 18.79 -35.17
CA THR A 59 -39.28 18.99 -35.42
C THR A 59 -40.03 17.68 -35.19
N VAL A 60 -41.03 17.73 -34.32
CA VAL A 60 -41.95 16.60 -34.07
C VAL A 60 -42.91 16.47 -35.26
N GLN A 61 -42.87 15.31 -35.97
CA GLN A 61 -43.89 14.86 -36.87
C GLN A 61 -44.88 13.99 -36.12
N ALA A 62 -46.17 14.27 -36.27
CA ALA A 62 -47.27 13.53 -35.67
C ALA A 62 -47.40 12.12 -36.28
N GLU A 63 -47.36 11.06 -35.44
CA GLU A 63 -47.69 9.70 -35.83
C GLU A 63 -49.19 9.42 -35.70
N PRO A 64 -49.74 8.47 -36.51
CA PRO A 64 -51.14 8.19 -36.56
C PRO A 64 -51.66 7.37 -35.37
N VAL A 65 -52.88 7.69 -34.95
CA VAL A 65 -53.63 7.03 -33.90
C VAL A 65 -53.80 5.53 -34.20
N VAL A 66 -53.20 4.66 -33.34
CA VAL A 66 -53.45 3.21 -33.33
C VAL A 66 -54.49 2.91 -32.25
N GLN A 67 -55.57 2.18 -32.63
CA GLN A 67 -56.67 1.74 -31.79
C GLN A 67 -56.17 0.86 -30.65
N GLU A 68 -56.72 1.07 -29.44
CA GLU A 68 -56.50 0.22 -28.26
C GLU A 68 -56.99 -1.21 -28.51
N PRO A 69 -56.22 -2.25 -28.16
CA PRO A 69 -56.69 -3.62 -28.05
C PRO A 69 -57.29 -3.90 -26.66
N ASP A 70 -58.36 -4.69 -26.71
CA ASP A 70 -59.21 -5.28 -25.67
C ASP A 70 -58.46 -5.71 -24.39
N PRO A 71 -58.94 -5.37 -23.15
CA PRO A 71 -58.30 -5.69 -21.89
C PRO A 71 -58.68 -7.09 -21.38
N GLN A 72 -58.34 -8.17 -22.07
CA GLN A 72 -58.46 -9.53 -21.54
C GLN A 72 -57.34 -10.43 -22.05
N LYS A 73 -56.31 -10.58 -21.21
CA LYS A 73 -55.26 -11.60 -21.01
C LYS A 73 -53.87 -10.99 -20.85
N GLN A 74 -53.67 -10.43 -19.70
CA GLN A 74 -52.29 -10.34 -19.23
C GLN A 74 -51.90 -11.69 -18.61
N PRO A 75 -50.80 -12.35 -19.07
CA PRO A 75 -50.18 -13.42 -18.32
C PRO A 75 -49.65 -12.82 -17.01
N ALA A 76 -49.86 -13.53 -15.90
CA ALA A 76 -49.33 -13.15 -14.61
C ALA A 76 -47.82 -12.88 -14.76
N GLN A 77 -47.41 -11.64 -14.54
CA GLN A 77 -46.00 -11.29 -14.41
C GLN A 77 -45.49 -12.02 -13.17
N GLN A 78 -44.59 -12.98 -13.37
CA GLN A 78 -43.74 -13.48 -12.28
C GLN A 78 -43.10 -12.30 -11.63
N PRO A 79 -43.03 -12.24 -10.27
CA PRO A 79 -42.26 -11.21 -9.59
C PRO A 79 -40.82 -11.23 -10.14
N ALA A 80 -40.36 -10.12 -10.65
CA ALA A 80 -38.94 -9.97 -10.97
C ALA A 80 -38.16 -10.30 -9.69
N GLU A 81 -37.33 -11.33 -9.74
CA GLU A 81 -36.32 -11.58 -8.71
C GLU A 81 -35.54 -10.30 -8.56
N GLN A 82 -35.71 -9.60 -7.44
CA GLN A 82 -34.86 -8.48 -7.08
C GLN A 82 -33.49 -9.07 -6.77
N THR A 83 -32.60 -9.09 -7.74
CA THR A 83 -31.18 -9.32 -7.48
C THR A 83 -30.70 -8.17 -6.61
N THR A 84 -30.55 -8.40 -5.31
CA THR A 84 -29.88 -7.48 -4.41
C THR A 84 -28.38 -7.52 -4.76
N GLU A 85 -27.89 -6.47 -5.39
CA GLU A 85 -26.45 -6.32 -5.61
C GLU A 85 -25.77 -6.11 -4.25
N SER A 86 -24.80 -6.96 -3.92
CA SER A 86 -23.89 -6.77 -2.81
C SER A 86 -22.65 -5.99 -3.28
N ARG A 87 -22.20 -5.05 -2.48
CA ARG A 87 -21.03 -4.21 -2.79
C ARG A 87 -20.11 -4.14 -1.57
N VAL A 88 -18.81 -4.21 -1.82
CA VAL A 88 -17.74 -3.91 -0.86
C VAL A 88 -16.84 -2.83 -1.44
N THR A 89 -16.52 -1.82 -0.65
CA THR A 89 -15.57 -0.78 -1.00
C THR A 89 -14.23 -1.06 -0.36
N LEU A 90 -13.14 -0.92 -1.13
CA LEU A 90 -11.79 -1.18 -0.64
C LEU A 90 -10.90 0.04 -0.85
N MET A 91 -10.10 0.37 0.16
CA MET A 91 -8.99 1.30 0.10
C MET A 91 -7.71 0.56 0.50
N ALA A 92 -6.62 0.76 -0.23
CA ALA A 92 -5.31 0.21 0.14
C ALA A 92 -4.26 1.32 0.11
N LEU A 93 -3.46 1.37 1.17
CA LEU A 93 -2.29 2.24 1.28
C LEU A 93 -1.02 1.39 1.16
N GLY A 94 0.06 2.02 0.71
CA GLY A 94 1.38 1.40 0.60
C GLY A 94 2.08 1.24 1.94
N ASP A 95 3.39 1.43 1.90
CA ASP A 95 4.31 1.03 2.95
C ASP A 95 4.37 2.06 4.09
N ASP A 96 3.94 1.64 5.29
CA ASP A 96 4.15 2.38 6.54
C ASP A 96 5.53 1.98 7.11
N LEU A 97 6.53 2.81 6.77
CA LEU A 97 7.94 2.57 7.05
C LEU A 97 8.42 3.51 8.16
N ILE A 98 8.48 3.01 9.40
CA ILE A 98 8.74 3.81 10.59
C ILE A 98 10.25 4.04 10.81
N HIS A 99 10.78 5.07 10.14
CA HIS A 99 12.15 5.55 10.38
C HIS A 99 12.29 6.30 11.71
N ASN A 100 13.55 6.52 12.13
CA ASN A 100 13.86 7.23 13.38
C ASN A 100 13.22 8.62 13.47
N CYS A 101 13.18 9.39 12.39
CA CYS A 101 12.52 10.70 12.38
C CYS A 101 11.02 10.58 12.68
N VAL A 102 10.37 9.50 12.26
CA VAL A 102 8.94 9.24 12.51
C VAL A 102 8.72 8.97 14.00
N TYR A 103 9.37 7.93 14.58
CA TYR A 103 9.14 7.61 15.99
C TYR A 103 9.71 8.69 16.96
N TRP A 104 10.75 9.47 16.58
CA TRP A 104 11.16 10.61 17.39
C TRP A 104 10.09 11.69 17.45
N SER A 105 9.38 11.93 16.33
CA SER A 105 8.29 12.92 16.28
C SER A 105 7.05 12.46 17.04
N ALA A 106 6.89 11.16 17.28
CA ALA A 106 5.80 10.56 18.02
C ALA A 106 6.05 10.46 19.53
N GLN A 107 7.24 10.84 20.04
CA GLN A 107 7.56 10.75 21.46
C GLN A 107 6.66 11.65 22.29
N THR A 108 6.12 11.09 23.40
CA THR A 108 5.34 11.86 24.37
C THR A 108 6.20 12.33 25.55
N PRO A 109 5.80 13.39 26.27
CA PRO A 109 6.52 13.88 27.45
C PRO A 109 6.69 12.83 28.55
N GLU A 110 5.79 11.86 28.62
CA GLU A 110 5.75 10.75 29.57
C GLU A 110 6.68 9.60 29.20
N GLY A 111 7.35 9.67 28.03
CA GLY A 111 8.30 8.68 27.56
C GLY A 111 7.69 7.52 26.78
N GLY A 112 6.44 7.66 26.31
CA GLY A 112 5.77 6.77 25.36
C GLY A 112 5.83 7.29 23.93
N TYR A 113 4.95 6.76 23.07
CA TYR A 113 4.76 7.21 21.69
C TYR A 113 3.29 7.39 21.39
N ASP A 114 2.97 8.35 20.51
CA ASP A 114 1.63 8.59 19.97
C ASP A 114 1.74 8.92 18.48
N PHE A 115 1.24 8.03 17.63
CA PHE A 115 1.24 8.16 16.18
C PHE A 115 -0.12 8.57 15.62
N THR A 116 -1.14 8.79 16.45
CA THR A 116 -2.52 9.04 15.99
C THR A 116 -2.64 10.24 15.06
N SER A 117 -1.89 11.33 15.34
CA SER A 117 -1.92 12.55 14.54
C SER A 117 -1.31 12.39 13.13
N PHE A 118 -0.51 11.34 12.88
CA PHE A 118 0.06 11.09 11.56
C PHE A 118 -0.99 10.71 10.52
N PHE A 119 -2.15 10.23 10.97
CA PHE A 119 -3.26 9.80 10.12
C PHE A 119 -4.42 10.80 10.09
N ASP A 120 -4.34 11.97 10.76
CA ASP A 120 -5.45 12.93 10.89
C ASP A 120 -6.06 13.33 9.55
N ASP A 121 -5.23 13.61 8.54
CA ASP A 121 -5.68 14.07 7.24
C ASP A 121 -6.39 12.97 6.43
N ILE A 122 -6.00 11.70 6.58
CA ILE A 122 -6.56 10.60 5.82
C ILE A 122 -7.63 9.81 6.57
N ARG A 123 -7.68 9.87 7.91
CA ARG A 123 -8.65 9.16 8.76
C ARG A 123 -10.10 9.30 8.27
N PRO A 124 -10.60 10.52 7.94
CA PRO A 124 -11.97 10.66 7.46
C PRO A 124 -12.23 9.94 6.13
N THR A 125 -11.18 9.69 5.35
CA THR A 125 -11.29 8.93 4.09
C THR A 125 -11.24 7.43 4.38
N VAL A 126 -10.26 6.98 5.17
CA VAL A 126 -10.09 5.56 5.57
C VAL A 126 -11.40 4.98 6.11
N GLN A 127 -12.04 5.71 7.02
CA GLN A 127 -13.29 5.29 7.71
C GLN A 127 -14.53 5.19 6.80
N GLN A 128 -14.44 5.57 5.52
CA GLN A 128 -15.54 5.45 4.55
C GLN A 128 -15.54 4.12 3.80
N TYR A 129 -14.50 3.30 3.96
CA TYR A 129 -14.35 2.05 3.22
C TYR A 129 -14.68 0.83 4.10
N ASP A 130 -15.28 -0.18 3.47
CA ASP A 130 -15.59 -1.46 4.15
C ASP A 130 -14.31 -2.23 4.51
N LEU A 131 -13.32 -2.19 3.59
CA LEU A 131 -11.98 -2.72 3.78
C LEU A 131 -10.97 -1.59 3.60
N ALA A 132 -10.25 -1.28 4.66
CA ALA A 132 -9.16 -0.31 4.68
C ALA A 132 -7.85 -1.03 5.00
N CYS A 133 -7.02 -1.18 3.99
CA CYS A 133 -5.78 -1.96 4.04
C CYS A 133 -4.56 -1.04 4.11
N ILE A 134 -3.53 -1.44 4.86
CA ILE A 134 -2.22 -0.78 4.88
C ILE A 134 -1.11 -1.82 5.00
N ASN A 135 0.02 -1.60 4.35
CA ASN A 135 1.22 -2.40 4.58
C ASN A 135 2.03 -1.79 5.73
N GLN A 136 2.07 -2.46 6.88
CA GLN A 136 2.98 -2.14 7.97
C GLN A 136 4.32 -2.82 7.67
N GLU A 137 5.23 -2.11 7.03
CA GLU A 137 6.46 -2.69 6.52
C GLU A 137 7.44 -3.05 7.63
N THR A 138 7.53 -2.19 8.66
CA THR A 138 8.45 -2.40 9.79
C THR A 138 7.77 -3.14 10.94
N ILE A 139 8.41 -4.23 11.40
CA ILE A 139 7.87 -5.06 12.50
C ILE A 139 7.75 -4.27 13.81
N LEU A 140 6.70 -4.51 14.58
CA LEU A 140 6.45 -3.84 15.85
C LEU A 140 7.08 -4.58 17.02
N VAL A 141 7.43 -3.85 18.09
CA VAL A 141 8.06 -4.42 19.28
C VAL A 141 7.51 -3.79 20.57
N LYS A 142 7.28 -4.63 21.59
CA LYS A 142 6.86 -4.21 22.94
C LYS A 142 8.06 -3.71 23.77
N ASP A 143 9.23 -4.33 23.61
CA ASP A 143 10.45 -3.92 24.32
C ASP A 143 11.06 -2.66 23.69
N ARG A 144 11.09 -1.57 24.44
CA ARG A 144 11.69 -0.29 24.05
C ARG A 144 13.16 -0.38 23.63
N ASN A 145 13.90 -1.36 24.15
CA ASN A 145 15.30 -1.58 23.79
C ASN A 145 15.48 -2.15 22.37
N LEU A 146 14.42 -2.67 21.77
CA LEU A 146 14.40 -3.20 20.41
C LEU A 146 13.99 -2.15 19.37
N ILE A 147 13.57 -0.95 19.80
CA ILE A 147 13.22 0.14 18.89
C ILE A 147 14.47 0.62 18.18
N GLU A 148 14.48 0.49 16.87
CA GLU A 148 15.61 0.79 16.00
C GLU A 148 15.14 1.18 14.60
N SER A 149 15.93 1.99 13.91
CA SER A 149 15.69 2.38 12.51
C SER A 149 16.56 1.56 11.56
N TYR A 150 16.61 2.00 10.30
CA TYR A 150 17.44 1.38 9.27
C TYR A 150 18.85 1.05 9.77
N PRO A 151 19.42 -0.12 9.43
CA PRO A 151 18.89 -1.13 8.49
C PRO A 151 18.07 -2.28 9.14
N VAL A 152 17.89 -2.30 10.46
CA VAL A 152 17.22 -3.38 11.20
C VAL A 152 16.11 -2.79 12.05
N PHE A 153 14.94 -2.65 11.45
CA PHE A 153 13.83 -1.94 12.07
C PHE A 153 13.18 -2.69 13.24
N GLY A 154 12.79 -1.91 14.25
CA GLY A 154 11.86 -2.30 15.29
C GLY A 154 11.06 -1.07 15.65
N SER A 155 9.76 -1.07 15.34
CA SER A 155 8.89 0.08 15.54
C SER A 155 8.14 0.00 16.87
N PRO A 156 7.85 1.13 17.53
CA PRO A 156 7.04 1.13 18.74
C PRO A 156 5.69 0.45 18.52
N ILE A 157 5.24 -0.33 19.49
CA ILE A 157 3.97 -1.08 19.40
C ILE A 157 2.76 -0.15 19.26
N GLU A 158 2.85 1.10 19.68
CA GLU A 158 1.79 2.12 19.60
C GLU A 158 1.46 2.54 18.14
N VAL A 159 2.24 2.13 17.17
CA VAL A 159 1.85 2.24 15.75
C VAL A 159 0.54 1.48 15.52
N ALA A 160 0.36 0.29 16.14
CA ALA A 160 -0.88 -0.47 16.03
C ALA A 160 -2.10 0.32 16.54
N ASP A 161 -1.94 1.10 17.62
CA ASP A 161 -3.02 1.94 18.17
C ASP A 161 -3.44 3.02 17.16
N ALA A 162 -2.46 3.63 16.49
CA ALA A 162 -2.72 4.65 15.48
C ALA A 162 -3.38 4.09 14.21
N LEU A 163 -2.99 2.90 13.78
CA LEU A 163 -3.62 2.20 12.65
C LEU A 163 -5.10 1.89 12.96
N ALA A 164 -5.37 1.38 14.18
CA ALA A 164 -6.73 1.10 14.64
C ALA A 164 -7.58 2.38 14.74
N ASP A 165 -7.04 3.45 15.34
CA ASP A 165 -7.70 4.75 15.46
C ASP A 165 -8.01 5.38 14.09
N ALA A 166 -7.10 5.23 13.12
CA ALA A 166 -7.32 5.69 11.76
C ALA A 166 -8.45 4.93 11.04
N GLY A 167 -8.77 3.70 11.46
CA GLY A 167 -9.83 2.89 10.91
C GLY A 167 -9.36 1.80 9.96
N PHE A 168 -8.06 1.49 9.93
CA PHE A 168 -7.55 0.35 9.18
C PHE A 168 -8.04 -0.95 9.83
N ASN A 169 -8.57 -1.85 9.01
CA ASN A 169 -9.08 -3.14 9.46
C ASN A 169 -8.41 -4.35 8.79
N VAL A 170 -7.45 -4.09 7.89
CA VAL A 170 -6.55 -5.09 7.30
C VAL A 170 -5.14 -4.53 7.32
N VAL A 171 -4.21 -5.23 7.96
CA VAL A 171 -2.79 -4.86 8.03
C VAL A 171 -1.94 -5.98 7.47
N THR A 172 -1.19 -5.69 6.40
CA THR A 172 -0.24 -6.64 5.81
C THR A 172 1.13 -6.44 6.43
N PHE A 173 1.86 -7.52 6.67
CA PHE A 173 3.16 -7.51 7.33
C PHE A 173 4.25 -8.24 6.56
N ALA A 174 3.94 -9.15 5.61
CA ALA A 174 4.98 -9.83 4.86
C ALA A 174 5.75 -8.83 3.99
N SER A 175 6.86 -8.36 4.52
CA SER A 175 7.80 -7.41 3.93
C SER A 175 9.23 -7.91 4.12
N ASN A 176 10.21 -7.26 3.48
CA ASN A 176 11.63 -7.52 3.71
C ASN A 176 12.08 -7.19 5.14
N HIS A 177 11.33 -6.36 5.88
CA HIS A 177 11.59 -5.92 7.26
C HIS A 177 10.76 -6.64 8.33
N CYS A 178 9.85 -7.52 7.98
CA CYS A 178 8.96 -8.18 8.95
C CYS A 178 9.68 -9.13 9.93
N TYR A 179 10.91 -9.52 9.66
CA TYR A 179 11.70 -10.41 10.51
C TYR A 179 12.97 -9.74 11.08
N ASP A 180 13.05 -8.43 11.07
CA ASP A 180 14.21 -7.67 11.57
C ASP A 180 14.46 -7.87 13.07
N LYS A 181 13.42 -8.07 13.85
CA LYS A 181 13.49 -8.41 15.28
C LYS A 181 13.21 -9.90 15.57
N LYS A 182 13.39 -10.75 14.55
CA LYS A 182 13.27 -12.21 14.65
C LYS A 182 11.86 -12.64 15.14
N GLU A 183 11.78 -13.81 15.78
CA GLU A 183 10.54 -14.34 16.33
C GLU A 183 9.89 -13.37 17.34
N THR A 184 10.71 -12.63 18.10
CA THR A 184 10.20 -11.66 19.08
C THR A 184 9.32 -10.59 18.42
N GLY A 185 9.78 -10.00 17.32
CA GLY A 185 9.00 -8.98 16.60
C GLY A 185 7.66 -9.54 16.10
N ILE A 186 7.67 -10.73 15.47
CA ILE A 186 6.42 -11.37 15.01
C ILE A 186 5.48 -11.64 16.18
N THR A 187 6.00 -12.23 17.28
CA THR A 187 5.18 -12.56 18.45
C THR A 187 4.62 -11.30 19.12
N ASP A 188 5.45 -10.26 19.30
CA ASP A 188 5.01 -9.00 19.90
C ASP A 188 3.90 -8.35 19.07
N THR A 189 4.10 -8.29 17.74
CA THR A 189 3.12 -7.72 16.80
C THR A 189 1.80 -8.48 16.86
N LEU A 190 1.81 -9.78 16.60
CA LEU A 190 0.59 -10.59 16.52
C LEU A 190 -0.15 -10.66 17.84
N SER A 191 0.57 -10.89 18.97
CA SER A 191 -0.09 -10.94 20.28
C SER A 191 -0.75 -9.61 20.63
N TYR A 192 -0.14 -8.47 20.23
CA TYR A 192 -0.76 -7.16 20.49
C TYR A 192 -2.04 -6.95 19.69
N PHE A 193 -2.03 -7.25 18.39
CA PHE A 193 -3.24 -7.16 17.56
C PHE A 193 -4.33 -8.12 18.06
N HIS A 194 -4.01 -9.37 18.32
CA HIS A 194 -4.99 -10.37 18.76
C HIS A 194 -5.61 -10.03 20.13
N GLU A 195 -4.83 -9.44 21.04
CA GLU A 195 -5.29 -9.08 22.38
C GLU A 195 -6.05 -7.75 22.42
N THR A 196 -5.63 -6.77 21.59
CA THR A 196 -6.13 -5.39 21.69
C THR A 196 -7.12 -5.06 20.56
N TYR A 197 -6.89 -5.56 19.35
CA TYR A 197 -7.67 -5.25 18.15
C TYR A 197 -8.03 -6.54 17.37
N PRO A 198 -8.78 -7.48 17.99
CA PRO A 198 -9.11 -8.77 17.37
C PRO A 198 -9.96 -8.66 16.09
N GLU A 199 -10.56 -7.47 15.84
CA GLU A 199 -11.30 -7.16 14.63
C GLU A 199 -10.41 -6.81 13.44
N ILE A 200 -9.13 -6.50 13.66
CA ILE A 200 -8.16 -6.18 12.61
C ILE A 200 -7.56 -7.48 12.07
N THR A 201 -7.68 -7.70 10.78
CA THR A 201 -7.07 -8.84 10.11
C THR A 201 -5.59 -8.56 9.84
N THR A 202 -4.70 -9.37 10.40
CA THR A 202 -3.26 -9.33 10.14
C THR A 202 -2.87 -10.40 9.12
N LEU A 203 -1.99 -10.07 8.15
CA LEU A 203 -1.65 -10.95 7.03
C LEU A 203 -0.14 -11.11 6.87
N GLY A 204 0.30 -12.28 6.43
CA GLY A 204 1.64 -12.54 5.92
C GLY A 204 2.70 -12.91 6.96
N ILE A 205 2.39 -12.78 8.26
CA ILE A 205 3.23 -13.29 9.37
C ILE A 205 2.38 -14.16 10.31
N HIS A 206 3.00 -15.14 10.96
CA HIS A 206 2.28 -16.15 11.75
C HIS A 206 3.03 -16.50 13.02
N ASP A 207 2.30 -16.80 14.08
CA ASP A 207 2.83 -17.29 15.36
C ASP A 207 2.61 -18.81 15.56
N THR A 208 1.73 -19.43 14.75
CA THR A 208 1.49 -20.86 14.72
C THR A 208 1.49 -21.43 13.30
N GLU A 209 1.85 -22.72 13.16
CA GLU A 209 1.80 -23.41 11.86
C GLU A 209 0.37 -23.59 11.36
N ALA A 210 -0.60 -23.70 12.28
CA ALA A 210 -2.01 -23.82 11.93
C ALA A 210 -2.54 -22.51 11.32
N ASP A 211 -2.13 -21.37 11.84
CA ASP A 211 -2.46 -20.06 11.34
C ASP A 211 -1.89 -19.85 9.94
N ALA A 212 -0.60 -20.21 9.76
CA ALA A 212 0.06 -20.14 8.47
C ALA A 212 -0.61 -21.01 7.38
N ALA A 213 -1.23 -22.12 7.78
CA ALA A 213 -1.93 -23.01 6.86
C ALA A 213 -3.34 -22.53 6.49
N ALA A 214 -3.96 -21.67 7.30
CA ALA A 214 -5.30 -21.14 7.06
C ALA A 214 -5.31 -20.13 5.91
N ILE A 215 -6.46 -20.01 5.24
CA ILE A 215 -6.73 -18.90 4.30
C ILE A 215 -7.50 -17.83 5.07
N PRO A 216 -6.94 -16.61 5.25
CA PRO A 216 -7.65 -15.51 5.88
C PRO A 216 -8.84 -15.06 5.01
N ILE A 217 -10.06 -15.16 5.54
CA ILE A 217 -11.29 -14.77 4.85
C ILE A 217 -12.05 -13.75 5.70
N VAL A 218 -12.34 -12.59 5.10
CA VAL A 218 -13.21 -11.57 5.67
C VAL A 218 -14.54 -11.58 4.95
N GLU A 219 -15.65 -11.61 5.69
CA GLU A 219 -16.99 -11.47 5.13
C GLU A 219 -17.50 -10.04 5.33
N LYS A 220 -17.85 -9.36 4.24
CA LYS A 220 -18.47 -8.04 4.24
C LYS A 220 -19.65 -8.01 3.28
N ASN A 221 -20.78 -7.55 3.75
CA ASN A 221 -22.01 -7.40 2.94
C ASN A 221 -22.42 -8.69 2.20
N GLY A 222 -22.11 -9.85 2.80
CA GLY A 222 -22.40 -11.18 2.22
C GLY A 222 -21.42 -11.61 1.14
N ILE A 223 -20.29 -10.90 0.95
CA ILE A 223 -19.19 -11.29 0.06
C ILE A 223 -18.04 -11.84 0.92
N ARG A 224 -17.57 -13.04 0.60
CA ARG A 224 -16.42 -13.68 1.23
C ARG A 224 -15.15 -13.33 0.45
N ILE A 225 -14.22 -12.65 1.10
CA ILE A 225 -13.00 -12.13 0.48
C ILE A 225 -11.80 -12.80 1.15
N ALA A 226 -11.10 -13.63 0.39
CA ALA A 226 -9.80 -14.18 0.82
C ALA A 226 -8.69 -13.17 0.55
N MET A 227 -7.76 -13.03 1.50
CA MET A 227 -6.66 -12.08 1.40
C MET A 227 -5.34 -12.78 1.74
N LEU A 228 -4.36 -12.69 0.84
CA LEU A 228 -3.05 -13.30 0.96
C LEU A 228 -1.97 -12.23 0.83
N ASN A 229 -0.93 -12.31 1.65
CA ASN A 229 0.18 -11.36 1.59
C ASN A 229 1.51 -12.13 1.58
N PHE A 230 2.40 -11.80 0.65
CA PHE A 230 3.68 -12.48 0.46
C PHE A 230 4.82 -11.48 0.27
N THR A 231 6.03 -11.77 0.77
CA THR A 231 7.22 -10.98 0.47
C THR A 231 8.20 -11.72 -0.44
N TYR A 232 8.91 -10.96 -1.29
CA TYR A 232 9.98 -11.51 -2.13
C TYR A 232 11.13 -12.11 -1.32
N GLY A 233 11.32 -11.67 -0.08
CA GLY A 233 12.39 -12.13 0.79
C GLY A 233 12.53 -11.31 2.05
N LEU A 234 13.57 -11.59 2.81
CA LEU A 234 13.90 -10.91 4.05
C LEU A 234 15.32 -10.33 3.97
N ASN A 235 15.52 -9.13 4.51
CA ASN A 235 16.84 -8.50 4.59
C ASN A 235 17.80 -9.25 5.53
N ASN A 236 17.22 -10.03 6.45
CA ASN A 236 17.93 -10.91 7.37
C ASN A 236 17.80 -12.38 6.97
N SER A 237 18.36 -13.27 7.81
CA SER A 237 18.17 -14.71 7.62
C SER A 237 16.71 -15.11 7.78
N MET A 238 16.27 -16.05 6.94
CA MET A 238 14.95 -16.67 7.08
C MET A 238 14.78 -17.32 8.44
N PRO A 239 13.56 -17.31 9.03
CA PRO A 239 13.28 -18.06 10.26
C PRO A 239 13.54 -19.55 10.08
N GLU A 240 13.91 -20.25 11.17
CA GLU A 240 13.98 -21.70 11.18
C GLU A 240 12.60 -22.31 10.89
N LYS A 241 11.57 -21.75 11.50
CA LYS A 241 10.17 -22.08 11.24
C LYS A 241 9.71 -21.29 10.01
N ARG A 242 9.88 -21.89 8.84
CA ARG A 242 9.61 -21.25 7.55
C ARG A 242 8.19 -20.71 7.39
N TRP A 243 7.24 -21.32 8.08
CA TRP A 243 5.85 -20.92 8.10
C TRP A 243 5.57 -19.57 8.79
N MET A 244 6.53 -19.01 9.54
CA MET A 244 6.32 -17.75 10.25
C MET A 244 6.15 -16.53 9.31
N VAL A 245 6.60 -16.62 8.06
CA VAL A 245 6.50 -15.54 7.07
C VAL A 245 6.12 -16.13 5.72
N ASP A 246 5.08 -15.61 5.13
CA ASP A 246 4.66 -15.96 3.77
C ASP A 246 5.60 -15.31 2.75
N THR A 247 6.21 -16.13 1.89
CA THR A 247 7.21 -15.66 0.93
C THR A 247 6.90 -16.09 -0.51
N LEU A 248 7.36 -15.32 -1.48
CA LEU A 248 7.33 -15.66 -2.92
C LEU A 248 8.43 -16.67 -3.31
N SER A 249 8.75 -17.62 -2.40
CA SER A 249 9.86 -18.58 -2.59
C SER A 249 9.54 -19.74 -3.53
N SER A 250 8.27 -20.07 -3.71
CA SER A 250 7.82 -21.17 -4.54
C SER A 250 6.53 -20.82 -5.26
N ARG A 251 6.57 -20.84 -6.60
CA ARG A 251 5.38 -20.61 -7.45
C ARG A 251 4.29 -21.63 -7.17
N GLU A 252 4.66 -22.91 -7.07
CA GLU A 252 3.73 -23.99 -6.74
C GLU A 252 2.99 -23.71 -5.43
N THR A 253 3.72 -23.29 -4.39
CA THR A 253 3.12 -22.98 -3.08
C THR A 253 2.20 -21.77 -3.13
N VAL A 254 2.66 -20.67 -3.72
CA VAL A 254 1.88 -19.42 -3.79
C VAL A 254 0.62 -19.59 -4.65
N CYS A 255 0.77 -20.14 -5.87
CA CYS A 255 -0.38 -20.41 -6.73
C CYS A 255 -1.35 -21.40 -6.11
N GLY A 256 -0.86 -22.48 -5.47
CA GLY A 256 -1.70 -23.45 -4.76
C GLY A 256 -2.52 -22.81 -3.64
N ARG A 257 -1.96 -21.84 -2.89
CA ARG A 257 -2.73 -21.10 -1.87
C ARG A 257 -3.77 -20.17 -2.49
N ILE A 258 -3.49 -19.55 -3.63
CA ILE A 258 -4.46 -18.71 -4.37
C ILE A 258 -5.59 -19.59 -4.93
N GLU A 259 -5.28 -20.75 -5.50
CA GLU A 259 -6.27 -21.72 -5.97
C GLU A 259 -7.18 -22.23 -4.83
N GLN A 260 -6.60 -22.51 -3.66
CA GLN A 260 -7.35 -22.85 -2.46
C GLN A 260 -8.27 -21.70 -2.03
N ALA A 261 -7.74 -20.48 -1.95
CA ALA A 261 -8.49 -19.28 -1.60
C ALA A 261 -9.69 -19.07 -2.55
N LYS A 262 -9.49 -19.31 -3.86
CA LYS A 262 -10.55 -19.20 -4.88
C LYS A 262 -11.64 -20.24 -4.73
N GLN A 263 -11.35 -21.40 -4.13
CA GLN A 263 -12.38 -22.42 -3.80
C GLN A 263 -13.17 -22.07 -2.54
N GLU A 264 -12.57 -21.26 -1.63
CA GLU A 264 -13.15 -20.96 -0.32
C GLU A 264 -13.83 -19.59 -0.26
N ALA A 265 -13.60 -18.70 -1.23
CA ALA A 265 -14.08 -17.31 -1.21
C ALA A 265 -14.66 -16.87 -2.56
N ASP A 266 -15.47 -15.80 -2.55
CA ASP A 266 -16.06 -15.20 -3.74
C ASP A 266 -15.05 -14.31 -4.48
N PHE A 267 -14.10 -13.72 -3.74
CA PHE A 267 -13.10 -12.79 -4.26
C PHE A 267 -11.76 -13.01 -3.58
N VAL A 268 -10.66 -12.96 -4.34
CA VAL A 268 -9.31 -13.20 -3.85
C VAL A 268 -8.43 -11.97 -4.09
N ILE A 269 -7.87 -11.41 -3.02
CA ILE A 269 -6.91 -10.30 -3.06
C ILE A 269 -5.54 -10.83 -2.66
N VAL A 270 -4.51 -10.49 -3.44
CA VAL A 270 -3.12 -10.81 -3.13
C VAL A 270 -2.33 -9.51 -2.96
N PHE A 271 -1.58 -9.43 -1.86
CA PHE A 271 -0.70 -8.31 -1.54
C PHE A 271 0.76 -8.77 -1.61
N PRO A 272 1.41 -8.73 -2.77
CA PRO A 272 2.83 -9.04 -2.87
C PRO A 272 3.69 -7.82 -2.53
N HIS A 273 4.68 -8.02 -1.68
CA HIS A 273 5.73 -7.06 -1.37
C HIS A 273 6.96 -7.43 -2.22
N TRP A 274 7.19 -6.72 -3.32
CA TRP A 274 8.06 -7.15 -4.41
C TRP A 274 8.62 -6.01 -5.28
N GLY A 275 9.54 -6.34 -6.17
CA GLY A 275 10.08 -5.42 -7.19
C GLY A 275 11.36 -4.73 -6.73
N THR A 276 11.66 -3.61 -7.34
CA THR A 276 12.85 -2.80 -7.08
C THR A 276 12.43 -1.42 -6.55
N GLU A 277 13.01 -1.01 -5.42
CA GLU A 277 12.75 0.30 -4.82
C GLU A 277 13.05 1.45 -5.81
N ASP A 278 12.33 2.55 -5.66
CA ASP A 278 12.49 3.80 -6.42
C ASP A 278 12.33 3.65 -7.96
N THR A 279 11.64 2.60 -8.42
CA THR A 279 11.37 2.39 -9.84
C THR A 279 9.90 2.56 -10.19
N PHE A 280 9.59 3.30 -11.26
CA PHE A 280 8.22 3.56 -11.75
C PHE A 280 7.69 2.51 -12.73
N SER A 281 8.49 1.53 -13.08
CA SER A 281 8.11 0.45 -13.99
C SER A 281 8.33 -0.90 -13.32
N PRO A 282 7.39 -1.84 -13.45
CA PRO A 282 7.56 -3.17 -12.91
C PRO A 282 8.72 -3.89 -13.61
N ASP A 283 9.43 -4.72 -12.86
CA ASP A 283 10.44 -5.61 -13.41
C ASP A 283 9.81 -6.90 -13.96
N ASN A 284 10.65 -7.74 -14.60
CA ASN A 284 10.17 -8.98 -15.22
C ASN A 284 9.62 -9.99 -14.21
N ASP A 285 10.14 -10.00 -12.99
CA ASP A 285 9.68 -10.91 -11.94
C ASP A 285 8.29 -10.49 -11.46
N GLN A 286 8.05 -9.18 -11.26
CA GLN A 286 6.72 -8.65 -10.95
C GLN A 286 5.70 -9.01 -12.04
N LEU A 287 6.04 -8.79 -13.32
CA LEU A 287 5.15 -9.11 -14.45
C LEU A 287 4.81 -10.61 -14.52
N THR A 288 5.83 -11.46 -14.31
CA THR A 288 5.64 -12.92 -14.34
C THR A 288 4.78 -13.39 -13.17
N TRP A 289 5.07 -12.94 -11.94
CA TRP A 289 4.29 -13.28 -10.76
C TRP A 289 2.84 -12.79 -10.86
N ALA A 290 2.63 -11.55 -11.36
CA ALA A 290 1.29 -11.01 -11.52
C ALA A 290 0.43 -11.87 -12.45
N GLN A 291 0.99 -12.32 -13.58
CA GLN A 291 0.27 -13.19 -14.50
C GLN A 291 -0.02 -14.57 -13.88
N GLU A 292 0.96 -15.19 -13.22
CA GLU A 292 0.79 -16.49 -12.57
C GLU A 292 -0.23 -16.43 -11.41
N MET A 293 -0.24 -15.35 -10.62
CA MET A 293 -1.26 -15.12 -9.58
C MET A 293 -2.66 -14.95 -10.19
N ALA A 294 -2.78 -14.21 -11.29
CA ALA A 294 -4.04 -14.04 -11.99
C ALA A 294 -4.55 -15.38 -12.56
N ASP A 295 -3.66 -16.18 -13.18
CA ASP A 295 -3.98 -17.50 -13.72
C ASP A 295 -4.40 -18.48 -12.62
N ALA A 296 -3.84 -18.36 -11.40
CA ALA A 296 -4.22 -19.14 -10.22
C ALA A 296 -5.55 -18.70 -9.58
N GLY A 297 -6.12 -17.56 -10.01
CA GLY A 297 -7.45 -17.10 -9.57
C GLY A 297 -7.45 -15.86 -8.68
N ALA A 298 -6.36 -15.11 -8.59
CA ALA A 298 -6.38 -13.79 -7.94
C ALA A 298 -7.24 -12.82 -8.75
N ASP A 299 -8.22 -12.19 -8.09
CA ASP A 299 -9.12 -11.21 -8.70
C ASP A 299 -8.53 -9.78 -8.62
N LEU A 300 -7.68 -9.52 -7.61
CA LEU A 300 -7.00 -8.24 -7.41
C LEU A 300 -5.59 -8.47 -6.83
N ILE A 301 -4.60 -7.79 -7.38
CA ILE A 301 -3.21 -7.83 -6.93
C ILE A 301 -2.78 -6.40 -6.60
N ILE A 302 -2.32 -6.16 -5.37
CA ILE A 302 -1.89 -4.85 -4.88
C ILE A 302 -0.45 -4.95 -4.39
N GLY A 303 0.50 -4.50 -5.21
CA GLY A 303 1.93 -4.54 -4.89
C GLY A 303 2.39 -3.46 -3.91
N GLY A 304 3.35 -3.79 -3.04
CA GLY A 304 4.12 -2.88 -2.19
C GLY A 304 5.62 -2.98 -2.46
N HIS A 305 6.46 -2.37 -1.63
CA HIS A 305 7.93 -2.38 -1.63
C HIS A 305 8.61 -1.32 -2.50
N THR A 306 8.06 -0.97 -3.63
CA THR A 306 8.77 -0.09 -4.59
C THR A 306 8.84 1.36 -4.14
N HIS A 307 8.09 1.76 -3.12
CA HIS A 307 7.94 3.12 -2.57
C HIS A 307 7.57 4.17 -3.63
N THR A 308 7.17 3.71 -4.81
CA THR A 308 6.71 4.53 -5.94
C THR A 308 5.46 3.93 -6.55
N LEU A 309 4.62 4.78 -7.14
CA LEU A 309 3.46 4.30 -7.90
C LEU A 309 3.92 3.69 -9.22
N GLN A 310 3.51 2.45 -9.46
CA GLN A 310 3.71 1.74 -10.71
C GLN A 310 2.39 1.64 -11.48
N PRO A 311 2.39 1.23 -12.77
CA PRO A 311 1.18 1.12 -13.59
C PRO A 311 0.10 0.22 -12.97
N VAL A 312 -1.16 0.58 -13.21
CA VAL A 312 -2.32 -0.27 -12.97
C VAL A 312 -2.72 -0.92 -14.29
N GLU A 313 -2.79 -2.23 -14.32
CA GLU A 313 -3.04 -3.02 -15.53
C GLU A 313 -4.19 -4.00 -15.30
N LEU A 314 -4.96 -4.27 -16.37
CA LEU A 314 -5.95 -5.33 -16.40
C LEU A 314 -5.31 -6.58 -17.01
N LEU A 315 -5.14 -7.63 -16.18
CA LEU A 315 -4.62 -8.92 -16.63
C LEU A 315 -5.77 -9.80 -17.10
N THR A 316 -5.50 -10.63 -18.10
CA THR A 316 -6.43 -11.68 -18.54
C THR A 316 -5.84 -13.01 -18.08
N ALA A 317 -6.57 -13.74 -17.25
CA ALA A 317 -6.20 -15.09 -16.85
C ALA A 317 -6.25 -16.03 -18.05
N ALA A 318 -5.31 -17.00 -18.11
CA ALA A 318 -5.16 -17.95 -19.21
C ALA A 318 -6.22 -19.07 -19.20
#